data_efa9892f082f55a2645a3b916c7b80c0
#
_entry.id   efa9892f082f55a2645a3b916c7b80c0
#
_cell.length_a   1.000
_cell.length_b   1.000
_cell.length_c   1.000
_cell.angle_alpha   90.00
_cell.angle_beta   90.00
_cell.angle_gamma   90.00
#
_symmetry.space_group_name_H-M   'P 1'
#
loop_
_entity.id
_entity.type
_entity.pdbx_description
1 polymer ?
#
loop_
_entity_poly.entity_id
_entity_poly.type
_entity_poly.pdbx_seq_one_letter_code
_entity_poly.pdbx_strand_id
1 'polypeptide(L)'
;DVLGSRGLGDVYKRQLEPLERGFGTTLGNALRRVMLSSLPGDAITSVKIDGVAHEFQKIDGVVEDVTAIVLNLKSIVIKNHAKDENKIIRLTKNTPGVVTAGDIEKDADIEILNPDQVIATLVEGGSLNMEMTIGSGRGYVVAEDNKKLLQNDKTKVGAIAIDSLYSPVERINYEVETARVGQNNNFDKLILEVWTNGSISPEEALALAARILIEHFEILTSLNAIADETGLMISKSEDPSVKILETSIDDLDFSVRAYNCLKRANILTLKDLVDKSENEMMKIRNLGKKSLKEVMDKVKDMGLNFRDEN
;
A
#
# COMPACT_ATOMS: atom_id res chain seq x y z
N ASP A 1 -1.26 -10.64 18.99
CA ASP A 1 -2.21 -11.69 19.32
C ASP A 1 -3.63 -11.21 19.27
N VAL A 2 -4.30 -11.70 18.26
CA VAL A 2 -5.73 -11.95 18.08
C VAL A 2 -6.70 -11.12 18.93
N LEU A 3 -7.29 -10.12 18.31
CA LEU A 3 -8.64 -9.66 18.67
C LEU A 3 -9.56 -9.99 17.50
N GLY A 4 -10.52 -10.87 17.78
CA GLY A 4 -11.42 -11.48 16.84
C GLY A 4 -12.12 -10.48 15.93
N SER A 5 -12.16 -10.81 14.68
CA SER A 5 -12.88 -10.18 13.59
C SER A 5 -14.39 -10.13 13.91
N ARG A 6 -14.93 -8.93 14.00
CA ARG A 6 -16.33 -8.64 13.77
C ARG A 6 -16.39 -7.62 12.65
N GLY A 7 -16.24 -8.08 11.43
CA GLY A 7 -16.23 -7.28 10.21
C GLY A 7 -15.37 -7.97 9.16
N LEU A 8 -15.62 -7.70 7.90
CA LEU A 8 -14.89 -8.24 6.75
C LEU A 8 -13.41 -7.81 6.70
N GLY A 9 -12.99 -6.84 7.51
CA GLY A 9 -11.66 -6.28 7.50
C GLY A 9 -10.75 -6.80 8.61
N ASP A 10 -9.47 -6.92 8.30
CA ASP A 10 -8.43 -7.23 9.27
C ASP A 10 -8.11 -6.04 10.16
N VAL A 11 -7.97 -6.30 11.45
CA VAL A 11 -7.42 -5.33 12.41
C VAL A 11 -5.93 -5.56 12.53
N TYR A 12 -5.15 -4.54 12.24
CA TYR A 12 -3.71 -4.61 12.32
C TYR A 12 -3.15 -3.60 13.29
N LYS A 13 -2.34 -4.08 14.23
CA LYS A 13 -1.60 -3.25 15.17
C LYS A 13 -0.12 -3.25 14.81
N ARG A 14 0.42 -2.09 14.43
CA ARG A 14 1.84 -1.90 14.11
C ARG A 14 2.51 -0.96 15.08
N GLN A 15 3.74 -1.28 15.46
CA GLN A 15 4.59 -0.46 16.30
C GLN A 15 5.79 0.01 15.48
N LEU A 16 6.06 1.32 15.54
CA LEU A 16 7.23 1.94 14.94
C LEU A 16 8.07 2.58 16.05
N GLU A 17 9.22 2.02 16.30
CA GLU A 17 10.21 2.51 17.28
C GLU A 17 11.63 2.12 16.85
N PRO A 18 12.66 2.89 17.23
CA PRO A 18 12.57 4.19 17.88
C PRO A 18 12.33 5.33 16.87
N LEU A 19 11.55 6.32 17.26
CA LEU A 19 11.37 7.57 16.53
C LEU A 19 11.96 8.73 17.35
N GLU A 20 12.43 9.78 16.71
CA GLU A 20 12.82 11.00 17.40
C GLU A 20 11.60 11.62 18.08
N ARG A 21 11.84 12.28 19.20
CA ARG A 21 10.78 12.92 19.99
C ARG A 21 9.96 13.91 19.17
N GLY A 22 8.63 13.74 19.20
CA GLY A 22 7.66 14.52 18.45
C GLY A 22 7.28 13.91 17.10
N PHE A 23 8.14 13.06 16.52
CA PHE A 23 7.83 12.41 15.25
C PHE A 23 6.70 11.37 15.35
N GLY A 24 6.50 10.76 16.50
CA GLY A 24 5.38 9.86 16.73
C GLY A 24 4.04 10.50 16.40
N THR A 25 3.79 11.70 16.95
CA THR A 25 2.55 12.46 16.70
C THR A 25 2.47 12.96 15.26
N THR A 26 3.58 13.47 14.71
CA THR A 26 3.64 13.99 13.35
C THR A 26 3.31 12.91 12.31
N LEU A 27 3.98 11.76 12.40
CA LEU A 27 3.77 10.64 11.48
C LEU A 27 2.40 9.99 11.69
N GLY A 28 1.98 9.78 12.95
CA GLY A 28 0.68 9.20 13.27
C GLY A 28 -0.47 10.00 12.70
N ASN A 29 -0.46 11.33 12.88
CA ASN A 29 -1.50 12.21 12.34
C ASN A 29 -1.45 12.28 10.80
N ALA A 30 -0.27 12.39 10.19
CA ALA A 30 -0.11 12.44 8.74
C ALA A 30 -0.62 11.14 8.08
N LEU A 31 -0.19 9.99 8.57
CA LEU A 31 -0.62 8.68 8.08
C LEU A 31 -2.12 8.50 8.25
N ARG A 32 -2.68 8.80 9.43
CA ARG A 32 -4.12 8.72 9.68
C ARG A 32 -4.91 9.52 8.65
N ARG A 33 -4.53 10.77 8.39
CA ARG A 33 -5.24 11.64 7.44
C ARG A 33 -5.17 11.11 6.03
N VAL A 34 -3.99 10.70 5.57
CA VAL A 34 -3.80 10.17 4.20
C VAL A 34 -4.54 8.86 4.01
N MET A 35 -4.49 7.95 4.99
CA MET A 35 -5.17 6.66 4.89
C MET A 35 -6.70 6.78 4.84
N LEU A 36 -7.29 7.76 5.54
CA LEU A 36 -8.74 7.97 5.54
C LEU A 36 -9.25 8.70 4.28
N SER A 37 -8.41 9.49 3.60
CA SER A 37 -8.88 10.39 2.53
C SER A 37 -8.30 10.13 1.15
N SER A 38 -7.13 9.50 1.05
CA SER A 38 -6.34 9.56 -0.18
C SER A 38 -6.03 8.20 -0.81
N LEU A 39 -6.35 7.10 -0.12
CA LEU A 39 -6.17 5.77 -0.68
C LEU A 39 -7.20 5.49 -1.77
N PRO A 40 -6.79 4.82 -2.87
CA PRO A 40 -7.71 4.41 -3.92
C PRO A 40 -8.60 3.25 -3.45
N GLY A 41 -9.79 3.18 -4.02
CA GLY A 41 -10.72 2.07 -3.83
C GLY A 41 -11.78 2.07 -4.92
N ASP A 42 -12.68 1.10 -4.84
CA ASP A 42 -13.73 0.87 -5.82
C ASP A 42 -15.09 0.97 -5.15
N ALA A 43 -16.07 1.56 -5.85
CA ALA A 43 -17.43 1.72 -5.34
C ALA A 43 -18.46 1.75 -6.48
N ILE A 44 -19.71 1.50 -6.14
CA ILE A 44 -20.83 1.69 -7.06
C ILE A 44 -21.08 3.19 -7.21
N THR A 45 -21.08 3.70 -8.44
CA THR A 45 -21.28 5.11 -8.76
C THR A 45 -22.71 5.42 -9.23
N SER A 46 -23.36 4.43 -9.82
CA SER A 46 -24.74 4.55 -10.26
C SER A 46 -25.42 3.19 -10.37
N VAL A 47 -26.75 3.20 -10.25
CA VAL A 47 -27.60 2.05 -10.49
C VAL A 47 -28.72 2.41 -11.45
N LYS A 48 -29.05 1.49 -12.34
CA LYS A 48 -30.22 1.53 -13.19
C LYS A 48 -31.09 0.33 -12.83
N ILE A 49 -32.33 0.59 -12.41
CA ILE A 49 -33.30 -0.45 -12.02
C ILE A 49 -34.43 -0.42 -13.03
N ASP A 50 -34.81 -1.58 -13.53
CA ASP A 50 -35.91 -1.69 -14.50
C ASP A 50 -37.24 -1.19 -13.90
N GLY A 51 -37.95 -0.34 -14.63
CA GLY A 51 -39.22 0.23 -14.18
C GLY A 51 -39.10 1.38 -13.16
N VAL A 52 -37.88 1.81 -12.83
CA VAL A 52 -37.65 2.89 -11.86
C VAL A 52 -37.13 4.14 -12.57
N ALA A 53 -37.78 5.27 -12.31
CA ALA A 53 -37.43 6.57 -12.89
C ALA A 53 -36.66 7.50 -11.92
N HIS A 54 -36.83 7.32 -10.61
CA HIS A 54 -36.19 8.15 -9.58
C HIS A 54 -36.07 7.40 -8.25
N GLU A 55 -35.22 7.89 -7.37
CA GLU A 55 -34.85 7.27 -6.08
C GLU A 55 -36.00 7.16 -5.06
N PHE A 56 -37.06 7.94 -5.19
CA PHE A 56 -38.22 7.95 -4.25
C PHE A 56 -39.33 7.00 -4.71
N GLN A 57 -39.11 6.16 -5.68
CA GLN A 57 -40.10 5.22 -6.20
C GLN A 57 -40.09 3.92 -5.40
N LYS A 58 -41.24 3.20 -5.41
CA LYS A 58 -41.35 1.84 -4.94
C LYS A 58 -41.33 0.88 -6.14
N ILE A 59 -40.83 -0.32 -5.90
CA ILE A 59 -40.79 -1.39 -6.90
C ILE A 59 -41.87 -2.41 -6.50
N ASP A 60 -42.73 -2.78 -7.44
CA ASP A 60 -43.73 -3.80 -7.19
C ASP A 60 -43.10 -5.16 -6.89
N GLY A 61 -43.53 -5.78 -5.80
CA GLY A 61 -42.98 -7.05 -5.37
C GLY A 61 -41.63 -6.99 -4.64
N VAL A 62 -41.16 -5.80 -4.28
CA VAL A 62 -39.97 -5.56 -3.43
C VAL A 62 -40.42 -4.88 -2.14
N VAL A 63 -39.89 -5.34 -1.01
CA VAL A 63 -40.24 -4.80 0.32
C VAL A 63 -39.64 -3.43 0.53
N GLU A 64 -38.39 -3.28 0.18
CA GLU A 64 -37.62 -2.04 0.32
C GLU A 64 -37.95 -1.05 -0.80
N ASP A 65 -37.93 0.23 -0.50
CA ASP A 65 -37.97 1.29 -1.49
C ASP A 65 -36.60 1.48 -2.17
N VAL A 66 -36.58 2.21 -3.27
CA VAL A 66 -35.33 2.45 -4.02
C VAL A 66 -34.27 3.14 -3.17
N THR A 67 -34.67 4.04 -2.27
CA THR A 67 -33.76 4.72 -1.34
C THR A 67 -33.06 3.72 -0.42
N ALA A 68 -33.81 2.77 0.16
CA ALA A 68 -33.25 1.73 1.00
C ALA A 68 -32.32 0.80 0.21
N ILE A 69 -32.70 0.44 -1.02
CA ILE A 69 -31.82 -0.36 -1.93
C ILE A 69 -30.51 0.39 -2.20
N VAL A 70 -30.57 1.68 -2.51
CA VAL A 70 -29.38 2.51 -2.74
C VAL A 70 -28.47 2.55 -1.50
N LEU A 71 -29.04 2.67 -0.29
CA LEU A 71 -28.27 2.62 0.96
C LEU A 71 -27.60 1.26 1.15
N ASN A 72 -28.29 0.17 0.85
CA ASN A 72 -27.74 -1.18 0.94
C ASN A 72 -26.60 -1.40 -0.10
N LEU A 73 -26.75 -0.88 -1.33
CA LEU A 73 -25.72 -0.94 -2.36
C LEU A 73 -24.43 -0.23 -1.95
N LYS A 74 -24.51 0.89 -1.22
CA LYS A 74 -23.34 1.62 -0.68
C LYS A 74 -22.53 0.80 0.31
N SER A 75 -23.11 -0.22 0.92
CA SER A 75 -22.45 -1.11 1.88
C SER A 75 -21.77 -2.30 1.22
N ILE A 76 -21.90 -2.47 -0.09
CA ILE A 76 -21.21 -3.54 -0.82
C ILE A 76 -19.74 -3.18 -0.98
N VAL A 77 -18.86 -4.08 -0.55
CA VAL A 77 -17.42 -3.94 -0.70
C VAL A 77 -16.98 -4.66 -1.97
N ILE A 78 -16.41 -3.88 -2.88
CA ILE A 78 -16.03 -4.35 -4.22
C ILE A 78 -14.54 -4.14 -4.43
N LYS A 79 -13.92 -5.06 -5.15
CA LYS A 79 -12.55 -4.93 -5.65
C LYS A 79 -12.56 -5.11 -7.16
N ASN A 80 -12.10 -4.09 -7.88
CA ASN A 80 -11.96 -4.09 -9.33
C ASN A 80 -10.51 -4.39 -9.71
N HIS A 81 -10.30 -5.50 -10.40
CA HIS A 81 -8.97 -5.92 -10.88
C HIS A 81 -8.62 -5.31 -12.24
N ALA A 82 -9.62 -4.85 -13.02
CA ALA A 82 -9.43 -4.08 -14.26
C ALA A 82 -9.20 -2.62 -13.89
N LYS A 83 -7.95 -2.23 -13.68
CA LYS A 83 -7.57 -0.86 -13.33
C LYS A 83 -8.07 0.13 -14.39
N ASP A 84 -8.64 1.24 -13.91
CA ASP A 84 -9.02 2.43 -14.69
C ASP A 84 -10.22 2.31 -15.66
N GLU A 85 -10.97 1.21 -15.65
CA GLU A 85 -12.19 1.08 -16.43
C GLU A 85 -13.44 1.02 -15.54
N ASN A 86 -14.46 1.83 -15.88
CA ASN A 86 -15.77 1.67 -15.30
C ASN A 86 -16.39 0.36 -15.79
N LYS A 87 -16.77 -0.51 -14.88
CA LYS A 87 -17.40 -1.79 -15.19
C LYS A 87 -18.89 -1.74 -14.87
N ILE A 88 -19.67 -2.49 -15.63
CA ILE A 88 -21.10 -2.65 -15.39
C ILE A 88 -21.35 -4.09 -14.95
N ILE A 89 -21.91 -4.23 -13.76
CA ILE A 89 -22.35 -5.53 -13.22
C ILE A 89 -23.87 -5.57 -13.18
N ARG A 90 -24.43 -6.77 -13.25
CA ARG A 90 -25.88 -6.98 -13.31
C ARG A 90 -26.34 -7.87 -12.17
N LEU A 91 -27.56 -7.62 -11.75
CA LEU A 91 -28.29 -8.48 -10.83
C LEU A 91 -29.67 -8.74 -11.41
N THR A 92 -30.02 -10.01 -11.57
CA THR A 92 -31.33 -10.45 -12.04
C THR A 92 -31.84 -11.52 -11.09
N LYS A 93 -32.95 -11.24 -10.38
CA LYS A 93 -33.59 -12.19 -9.47
C LYS A 93 -35.11 -12.14 -9.58
N ASN A 94 -35.72 -13.29 -9.83
CA ASN A 94 -37.17 -13.45 -10.02
C ASN A 94 -37.76 -14.45 -9.02
N THR A 95 -36.96 -14.92 -8.05
CA THR A 95 -37.41 -15.86 -7.01
C THR A 95 -37.67 -15.12 -5.72
N PRO A 96 -38.79 -15.38 -5.02
CA PRO A 96 -39.05 -14.73 -3.73
C PRO A 96 -37.98 -15.08 -2.70
N GLY A 97 -37.67 -14.14 -1.82
CA GLY A 97 -36.65 -14.27 -0.79
C GLY A 97 -35.69 -13.09 -0.72
N VAL A 98 -34.67 -13.22 0.11
CA VAL A 98 -33.64 -12.19 0.29
C VAL A 98 -32.71 -12.16 -0.92
N VAL A 99 -32.48 -10.96 -1.43
CA VAL A 99 -31.50 -10.66 -2.50
C VAL A 99 -30.24 -10.17 -1.82
N THR A 100 -29.12 -10.83 -2.10
CA THR A 100 -27.83 -10.49 -1.50
C THR A 100 -26.81 -10.06 -2.58
N ALA A 101 -25.71 -9.49 -2.15
CA ALA A 101 -24.62 -9.15 -3.05
C ALA A 101 -24.04 -10.37 -3.79
N GLY A 102 -24.17 -11.60 -3.22
CA GLY A 102 -23.80 -12.84 -3.84
C GLY A 102 -24.66 -13.26 -5.05
N ASP A 103 -25.86 -12.65 -5.21
CA ASP A 103 -26.74 -12.86 -6.35
C ASP A 103 -26.33 -12.04 -7.59
N ILE A 104 -25.36 -11.13 -7.45
CA ILE A 104 -24.80 -10.35 -8.56
C ILE A 104 -24.09 -11.28 -9.52
N GLU A 105 -24.30 -11.07 -10.82
CA GLU A 105 -23.66 -11.86 -11.87
C GLU A 105 -22.12 -11.75 -11.75
N LYS A 106 -21.46 -12.90 -11.79
CA LYS A 106 -20.00 -12.94 -11.65
C LYS A 106 -19.33 -12.36 -12.88
N ASP A 107 -18.46 -11.40 -12.67
CA ASP A 107 -17.54 -10.85 -13.66
C ASP A 107 -16.11 -11.30 -13.34
N ALA A 108 -15.27 -11.50 -14.35
CA ALA A 108 -13.90 -12.00 -14.17
C ALA A 108 -12.99 -10.96 -13.45
N ASP A 109 -13.33 -9.69 -13.61
CA ASP A 109 -12.52 -8.58 -13.10
C ASP A 109 -13.07 -8.00 -11.79
N ILE A 110 -14.28 -8.42 -11.36
CA ILE A 110 -14.96 -7.88 -10.18
C ILE A 110 -15.09 -8.95 -9.10
N GLU A 111 -14.56 -8.62 -7.93
CA GLU A 111 -14.68 -9.44 -6.73
C GLU A 111 -15.56 -8.73 -5.69
N ILE A 112 -16.59 -9.42 -5.20
CA ILE A 112 -17.45 -8.94 -4.11
C ILE A 112 -16.97 -9.60 -2.83
N LEU A 113 -16.54 -8.80 -1.86
CA LEU A 113 -15.92 -9.29 -0.63
C LEU A 113 -16.94 -9.60 0.46
N ASN A 114 -18.16 -9.01 0.39
CA ASN A 114 -19.26 -9.24 1.33
C ASN A 114 -20.52 -9.81 0.62
N PRO A 115 -20.48 -11.04 0.13
CA PRO A 115 -21.59 -11.64 -0.63
C PRO A 115 -22.89 -11.76 0.17
N ASP A 116 -22.82 -11.80 1.49
CA ASP A 116 -23.97 -11.91 2.39
C ASP A 116 -24.69 -10.57 2.64
N GLN A 117 -24.14 -9.44 2.11
CA GLN A 117 -24.78 -8.14 2.25
C GLN A 117 -26.15 -8.14 1.59
N VAL A 118 -27.19 -7.86 2.37
CA VAL A 118 -28.56 -7.80 1.88
C VAL A 118 -28.76 -6.54 1.05
N ILE A 119 -29.37 -6.69 -0.12
CA ILE A 119 -29.72 -5.60 -1.04
C ILE A 119 -31.21 -5.27 -0.94
N ALA A 120 -32.05 -6.30 -1.09
CA ALA A 120 -33.51 -6.17 -1.08
C ALA A 120 -34.18 -7.49 -0.70
N THR A 121 -35.51 -7.49 -0.51
CA THR A 121 -36.33 -8.67 -0.24
C THR A 121 -37.47 -8.74 -1.25
N LEU A 122 -37.55 -9.86 -1.99
CA LEU A 122 -38.62 -10.11 -2.95
C LEU A 122 -39.76 -10.89 -2.32
N VAL A 123 -41.00 -10.44 -2.56
CA VAL A 123 -42.22 -11.20 -2.24
C VAL A 123 -42.61 -12.09 -3.43
N GLU A 124 -43.63 -12.94 -3.25
CA GLU A 124 -44.14 -13.79 -4.35
C GLU A 124 -44.60 -12.94 -5.54
N GLY A 125 -44.09 -13.29 -6.72
CA GLY A 125 -44.34 -12.58 -7.99
C GLY A 125 -43.48 -11.35 -8.20
N GLY A 126 -42.61 -10.98 -7.24
CA GLY A 126 -41.66 -9.89 -7.39
C GLY A 126 -40.46 -10.25 -8.28
N SER A 127 -39.92 -9.26 -8.96
CA SER A 127 -38.68 -9.38 -9.72
C SER A 127 -37.81 -8.13 -9.55
N LEU A 128 -36.51 -8.32 -9.54
CA LEU A 128 -35.55 -7.24 -9.44
C LEU A 128 -34.45 -7.42 -10.48
N ASN A 129 -34.40 -6.47 -11.43
CA ASN A 129 -33.36 -6.39 -12.45
C ASN A 129 -32.67 -5.04 -12.32
N MET A 130 -31.35 -5.07 -12.14
CA MET A 130 -30.58 -3.82 -12.03
C MET A 130 -29.21 -3.95 -12.69
N GLU A 131 -28.74 -2.84 -13.22
CA GLU A 131 -27.39 -2.64 -13.72
C GLU A 131 -26.67 -1.64 -12.81
N MET A 132 -25.50 -2.00 -12.30
CA MET A 132 -24.70 -1.15 -11.43
C MET A 132 -23.39 -0.79 -12.11
N THR A 133 -23.04 0.49 -12.11
CA THR A 133 -21.73 0.93 -12.61
C THR A 133 -20.77 1.02 -11.45
N ILE A 134 -19.63 0.36 -11.58
CA ILE A 134 -18.51 0.43 -10.65
C ILE A 134 -17.49 1.42 -11.19
N GLY A 135 -17.00 2.30 -10.32
CA GLY A 135 -15.89 3.20 -10.63
C GLY A 135 -14.81 3.11 -9.58
N SER A 136 -13.58 3.44 -9.98
CA SER A 136 -12.44 3.57 -9.07
C SER A 136 -12.20 5.04 -8.76
N GLY A 137 -11.86 5.35 -7.50
CA GLY A 137 -11.68 6.72 -7.06
C GLY A 137 -10.96 6.81 -5.71
N ARG A 138 -11.05 7.99 -5.06
CA ARG A 138 -10.46 8.24 -3.75
C ARG A 138 -11.43 8.99 -2.86
N GLY A 139 -11.40 8.68 -1.56
CA GLY A 139 -12.21 9.37 -0.56
C GLY A 139 -13.71 9.15 -0.74
N TYR A 140 -14.49 10.22 -0.71
CA TYR A 140 -15.94 10.21 -0.81
C TYR A 140 -16.40 11.17 -1.92
N VAL A 141 -17.24 10.67 -2.82
CA VAL A 141 -17.81 11.45 -3.93
C VAL A 141 -19.32 11.44 -3.80
N VAL A 142 -19.92 12.63 -3.75
CA VAL A 142 -21.38 12.77 -3.60
C VAL A 142 -22.10 12.42 -4.91
N ALA A 143 -23.36 11.99 -4.79
CA ALA A 143 -24.20 11.60 -5.93
C ALA A 143 -24.33 12.70 -7.00
N GLU A 144 -24.34 13.99 -6.58
CA GLU A 144 -24.42 15.12 -7.52
C GLU A 144 -23.21 15.19 -8.46
N ASP A 145 -22.02 14.87 -7.97
CA ASP A 145 -20.81 14.84 -8.82
C ASP A 145 -20.82 13.61 -9.74
N ASN A 146 -21.23 12.45 -9.24
CA ASN A 146 -21.45 11.27 -10.06
C ASN A 146 -22.53 11.53 -11.14
N LYS A 147 -23.60 12.29 -10.83
CA LYS A 147 -24.63 12.67 -11.78
C LYS A 147 -24.11 13.53 -12.92
N LYS A 148 -23.18 14.44 -12.65
CA LYS A 148 -22.50 15.23 -13.71
C LYS A 148 -21.76 14.34 -14.70
N LEU A 149 -21.12 13.28 -14.22
CA LEU A 149 -20.44 12.30 -15.07
C LEU A 149 -21.45 11.50 -15.90
N LEU A 150 -22.61 11.13 -15.35
CA LEU A 150 -23.68 10.43 -16.05
C LEU A 150 -24.32 11.28 -17.16
N GLN A 151 -24.48 12.59 -16.96
CA GLN A 151 -25.09 13.50 -17.94
C GLN A 151 -24.27 13.58 -19.25
N ASN A 152 -22.98 13.35 -19.16
CA ASN A 152 -22.10 13.33 -20.33
C ASN A 152 -22.19 12.02 -21.13
N ASP A 153 -22.81 10.98 -20.57
CA ASP A 153 -22.94 9.66 -21.19
C ASP A 153 -24.41 9.36 -21.55
N LYS A 154 -24.75 9.57 -22.83
CA LYS A 154 -26.10 9.33 -23.33
C LYS A 154 -26.59 7.89 -23.22
N THR A 155 -25.70 6.94 -22.96
CA THR A 155 -26.04 5.52 -22.80
C THR A 155 -26.64 5.20 -21.43
N LYS A 156 -26.47 6.10 -20.46
CA LYS A 156 -26.88 5.91 -19.06
C LYS A 156 -28.19 6.64 -18.68
N VAL A 157 -29.08 6.83 -19.66
CA VAL A 157 -30.38 7.43 -19.42
C VAL A 157 -31.19 6.56 -18.44
N GLY A 158 -31.73 7.18 -17.36
CA GLY A 158 -32.48 6.51 -16.32
C GLY A 158 -31.64 5.89 -15.20
N ALA A 159 -30.32 6.07 -15.23
CA ALA A 159 -29.48 5.67 -14.11
C ALA A 159 -29.58 6.68 -12.94
N ILE A 160 -29.66 6.16 -11.72
CA ILE A 160 -29.67 6.89 -10.46
C ILE A 160 -28.23 6.97 -9.97
N ALA A 161 -27.71 8.17 -9.78
CA ALA A 161 -26.38 8.38 -9.21
C ALA A 161 -26.39 8.04 -7.71
N ILE A 162 -25.32 7.43 -7.24
CA ILE A 162 -25.12 7.00 -5.84
C ILE A 162 -23.89 7.72 -5.29
N ASP A 163 -23.92 8.10 -4.01
CA ASP A 163 -22.71 8.53 -3.30
C ASP A 163 -21.72 7.36 -3.23
N SER A 164 -20.49 7.60 -3.56
CA SER A 164 -19.45 6.57 -3.62
C SER A 164 -18.42 6.77 -2.53
N LEU A 165 -18.27 5.77 -1.65
CA LEU A 165 -17.24 5.73 -0.63
C LEU A 165 -16.12 4.81 -1.13
N TYR A 166 -15.03 5.42 -1.59
CA TYR A 166 -13.88 4.70 -2.14
C TYR A 166 -12.85 4.30 -1.08
N SER A 167 -12.89 4.95 0.12
CA SER A 167 -11.89 4.69 1.15
C SER A 167 -11.91 3.22 1.61
N PRO A 168 -10.80 2.47 1.44
CA PRO A 168 -10.73 1.08 1.89
C PRO A 168 -10.47 0.98 3.40
N VAL A 169 -10.17 2.09 4.06
CA VAL A 169 -9.89 2.15 5.48
C VAL A 169 -11.08 2.73 6.21
N GLU A 170 -11.65 1.96 7.14
CA GLU A 170 -12.83 2.34 7.91
C GLU A 170 -12.45 3.16 9.13
N ARG A 171 -11.37 2.76 9.81
CA ARG A 171 -10.97 3.37 11.08
C ARG A 171 -9.47 3.30 11.27
N ILE A 172 -8.90 4.35 11.86
CA ILE A 172 -7.52 4.41 12.31
C ILE A 172 -7.47 5.01 13.70
N ASN A 173 -6.73 4.35 14.57
CA ASN A 173 -6.30 4.89 15.85
C ASN A 173 -4.79 4.93 15.91
N TYR A 174 -4.22 5.92 16.60
CA TYR A 174 -2.79 5.93 16.90
C TYR A 174 -2.53 6.44 18.32
N GLU A 175 -1.52 5.86 18.95
CA GLU A 175 -1.03 6.23 20.27
C GLU A 175 0.48 6.44 20.19
N VAL A 176 0.98 7.36 21.00
CA VAL A 176 2.40 7.66 21.09
C VAL A 176 2.86 7.41 22.52
N GLU A 177 3.79 6.48 22.67
CA GLU A 177 4.43 6.16 23.93
C GLU A 177 5.89 6.61 23.90
N THR A 178 6.51 6.73 25.07
CA THR A 178 7.95 6.95 25.18
C THR A 178 8.70 5.65 24.95
N ALA A 179 9.73 5.67 24.11
CA ALA A 179 10.64 4.56 23.89
C ALA A 179 12.00 4.80 24.51
N ARG A 180 12.69 3.70 24.88
CA ARG A 180 14.03 3.76 25.45
C ARG A 180 15.01 3.04 24.54
N VAL A 181 16.10 3.72 24.20
CA VAL A 181 17.24 3.15 23.49
C VAL A 181 18.49 3.25 24.36
N GLY A 182 18.91 2.13 24.90
CA GLY A 182 20.02 2.11 25.86
C GLY A 182 19.71 2.89 27.14
N GLN A 183 20.46 3.96 27.41
CA GLN A 183 20.23 4.86 28.55
C GLN A 183 19.40 6.10 28.18
N ASN A 184 19.05 6.29 26.93
CA ASN A 184 18.30 7.45 26.46
C ASN A 184 16.81 7.14 26.35
N ASN A 185 15.97 7.90 27.07
CA ASN A 185 14.50 7.76 27.08
C ASN A 185 13.81 8.83 26.22
N ASN A 186 14.54 9.52 25.35
CA ASN A 186 14.02 10.66 24.60
C ASN A 186 13.61 10.26 23.16
N PHE A 187 12.96 9.12 23.05
CA PHE A 187 12.42 8.60 21.79
C PHE A 187 10.92 8.35 21.91
N ASP A 188 10.24 8.43 20.78
CA ASP A 188 8.83 8.07 20.64
C ASP A 188 8.69 6.65 20.11
N LYS A 189 7.61 6.00 20.51
CA LYS A 189 7.07 4.77 19.94
C LYS A 189 5.68 5.08 19.42
N LEU A 190 5.48 4.95 18.14
CA LEU A 190 4.18 5.11 17.50
C LEU A 190 3.50 3.75 17.37
N ILE A 191 2.29 3.65 17.90
CA ILE A 191 1.41 2.50 17.79
C ILE A 191 0.27 2.88 16.85
N LEU A 192 0.09 2.14 15.77
CA LEU A 192 -0.98 2.33 14.80
C LEU A 192 -1.92 1.13 14.83
N GLU A 193 -3.21 1.40 14.91
CA GLU A 193 -4.28 0.41 14.76
C GLU A 193 -5.12 0.79 13.55
N VAL A 194 -5.23 -0.12 12.58
CA VAL A 194 -5.88 0.12 11.30
C VAL A 194 -6.95 -0.93 11.06
N TRP A 195 -8.14 -0.49 10.69
CA TRP A 195 -9.28 -1.33 10.29
C TRP A 195 -9.59 -1.06 8.82
N THR A 196 -9.62 -2.10 8.02
CA THR A 196 -9.95 -2.03 6.59
C THR A 196 -11.24 -2.77 6.31
N ASN A 197 -11.86 -2.48 5.18
CA ASN A 197 -13.06 -3.16 4.71
C ASN A 197 -12.75 -4.52 4.02
N GLY A 198 -11.49 -4.95 3.98
CA GLY A 198 -11.05 -6.20 3.35
C GLY A 198 -10.60 -6.05 1.88
N SER A 199 -10.86 -4.92 1.21
CA SER A 199 -10.40 -4.70 -0.18
C SER A 199 -8.88 -4.52 -0.29
N ILE A 200 -8.25 -4.10 0.79
CA ILE A 200 -6.80 -3.92 0.92
C ILE A 200 -6.34 -4.43 2.28
N SER A 201 -5.15 -4.98 2.36
CA SER A 201 -4.56 -5.34 3.64
C SER A 201 -4.11 -4.08 4.40
N PRO A 202 -4.18 -4.06 5.74
CA PRO A 202 -3.73 -2.91 6.53
C PRO A 202 -2.26 -2.56 6.32
N GLU A 203 -1.41 -3.54 6.04
CA GLU A 203 0.01 -3.32 5.73
C GLU A 203 0.19 -2.59 4.40
N GLU A 204 -0.55 -3.01 3.39
CA GLU A 204 -0.54 -2.39 2.07
C GLU A 204 -1.12 -0.96 2.13
N ALA A 205 -2.20 -0.76 2.90
CA ALA A 205 -2.78 0.56 3.15
C ALA A 205 -1.75 1.52 3.78
N LEU A 206 -1.01 1.06 4.78
CA LEU A 206 0.05 1.84 5.44
C LEU A 206 1.20 2.16 4.46
N ALA A 207 1.63 1.17 3.68
CA ALA A 207 2.71 1.35 2.70
C ALA A 207 2.33 2.36 1.60
N LEU A 208 1.10 2.28 1.07
CA LEU A 208 0.58 3.22 0.08
C LEU A 208 0.46 4.64 0.65
N ALA A 209 -0.03 4.78 1.89
CA ALA A 209 -0.13 6.08 2.55
C ALA A 209 1.24 6.72 2.75
N ALA A 210 2.24 5.93 3.17
CA ALA A 210 3.61 6.39 3.31
C ALA A 210 4.19 6.84 1.96
N ARG A 211 3.94 6.08 0.89
CA ARG A 211 4.38 6.42 -0.47
C ARG A 211 3.76 7.72 -0.96
N ILE A 212 2.46 7.93 -0.74
CA ILE A 212 1.78 9.18 -1.09
C ILE A 212 2.43 10.38 -0.37
N LEU A 213 2.76 10.22 0.92
CA LEU A 213 3.45 11.28 1.68
C LEU A 213 4.85 11.56 1.10
N ILE A 214 5.62 10.54 0.77
CA ILE A 214 6.95 10.68 0.17
C ILE A 214 6.85 11.45 -1.15
N GLU A 215 5.97 11.05 -2.06
CA GLU A 215 5.79 11.71 -3.36
C GLU A 215 5.44 13.21 -3.21
N HIS A 216 4.63 13.57 -2.21
CA HIS A 216 4.30 14.97 -1.93
C HIS A 216 5.47 15.74 -1.29
N PHE A 217 6.25 15.09 -0.41
CA PHE A 217 7.42 15.72 0.19
C PHE A 217 8.57 15.90 -0.80
N GLU A 218 8.73 14.99 -1.76
CA GLU A 218 9.73 15.13 -2.83
C GLU A 218 9.54 16.41 -3.64
N ILE A 219 8.29 16.81 -3.91
CA ILE A 219 8.00 18.09 -4.56
C ILE A 219 8.50 19.28 -3.73
N LEU A 220 8.39 19.20 -2.40
CA LEU A 220 8.84 20.26 -1.49
C LEU A 220 10.37 20.31 -1.38
N THR A 221 11.04 19.15 -1.36
CA THR A 221 12.50 19.09 -1.28
C THR A 221 13.16 19.65 -2.54
N SER A 222 12.53 19.49 -3.71
CA SER A 222 13.04 20.03 -4.98
C SER A 222 13.02 21.57 -5.05
N LEU A 223 12.30 22.26 -4.17
CA LEU A 223 12.21 23.71 -4.16
C LEU A 223 13.48 24.42 -3.66
N ASN A 224 14.37 23.72 -2.97
CA ASN A 224 15.58 24.32 -2.44
C ASN A 224 16.76 23.34 -2.40
N ALA A 225 17.74 23.55 -3.29
CA ALA A 225 18.98 22.77 -3.34
C ALA A 225 19.81 22.79 -2.02
N ILE A 226 19.51 23.74 -1.11
CA ILE A 226 20.19 23.85 0.20
C ILE A 226 19.73 22.74 1.17
N ALA A 227 18.55 22.16 0.96
CA ALA A 227 18.06 21.07 1.82
C ALA A 227 18.92 19.81 1.72
N ASP A 228 19.56 19.59 0.59
CA ASP A 228 20.41 18.42 0.34
C ASP A 228 21.79 18.52 1.05
N GLU A 229 22.24 19.74 1.40
CA GLU A 229 23.52 19.95 2.09
C GLU A 229 23.42 19.85 3.63
N THR A 230 22.24 19.92 4.20
CA THR A 230 22.09 20.08 5.67
C THR A 230 21.81 18.79 6.42
N GLY A 231 22.01 17.60 5.90
CA GLY A 231 22.04 16.35 6.68
C GLY A 231 21.06 16.28 7.89
N LEU A 232 19.85 16.84 7.76
CA LEU A 232 18.86 17.01 8.86
C LEU A 232 18.21 15.71 9.32
N MET A 233 18.42 14.63 8.59
CA MET A 233 18.06 13.31 9.06
C MET A 233 19.25 12.69 9.77
N ILE A 234 19.05 12.22 10.99
CA ILE A 234 19.95 11.21 11.57
C ILE A 234 19.90 10.06 10.57
N SER A 235 20.95 9.93 9.76
CA SER A 235 21.12 8.77 8.89
C SER A 235 20.84 7.56 9.79
N LYS A 236 19.87 6.73 9.40
CA LYS A 236 19.79 5.37 9.90
C LYS A 236 21.23 4.93 9.99
N SER A 237 21.72 4.63 11.18
CA SER A 237 23.10 4.21 11.36
C SER A 237 23.28 3.03 10.40
N GLU A 238 23.78 3.33 9.23
CA GLU A 238 24.27 2.32 8.33
C GLU A 238 25.29 1.60 9.17
N ASP A 239 25.07 0.33 9.36
CA ASP A 239 25.95 -0.54 10.12
C ASP A 239 27.39 -0.17 9.69
N PRO A 240 28.30 0.23 10.59
CA PRO A 240 29.64 0.68 10.20
C PRO A 240 30.30 -0.27 9.20
N SER A 241 29.96 -1.56 9.28
CA SER A 241 30.32 -2.61 8.33
C SER A 241 29.89 -2.36 6.89
N VAL A 242 28.73 -1.70 6.63
CA VAL A 242 28.25 -1.42 5.27
C VAL A 242 29.05 -0.29 4.64
N LYS A 243 29.39 0.77 5.36
CA LYS A 243 30.27 1.84 4.88
C LYS A 243 31.67 1.35 4.58
N ILE A 244 32.20 0.43 5.39
CA ILE A 244 33.51 -0.17 5.17
C ILE A 244 33.48 -1.00 3.87
N LEU A 245 32.41 -1.74 3.61
CA LEU A 245 32.28 -2.57 2.41
C LEU A 245 32.16 -1.77 1.10
N GLU A 246 31.64 -0.55 1.14
CA GLU A 246 31.55 0.35 -0.02
C GLU A 246 32.85 1.15 -0.28
N THR A 247 33.84 1.04 0.59
CA THR A 247 35.14 1.70 0.40
C THR A 247 35.79 1.27 -0.90
N SER A 248 36.25 2.23 -1.70
CA SER A 248 36.97 1.96 -2.94
C SER A 248 38.33 1.34 -2.66
N ILE A 249 38.79 0.42 -3.51
CA ILE A 249 40.15 -0.11 -3.43
C ILE A 249 41.23 0.97 -3.64
N ASP A 250 40.86 2.12 -4.22
CA ASP A 250 41.73 3.29 -4.39
C ASP A 250 42.13 3.90 -3.03
N ASP A 251 41.26 3.79 -2.01
CA ASP A 251 41.45 4.37 -0.69
C ASP A 251 42.13 3.42 0.32
N LEU A 252 42.43 2.20 -0.11
CA LEU A 252 42.93 1.14 0.78
C LEU A 252 44.46 1.02 0.84
N ASP A 253 45.22 1.95 0.29
CA ASP A 253 46.70 1.99 0.31
C ASP A 253 47.39 0.66 -0.09
N PHE A 254 46.87 0.00 -1.10
CA PHE A 254 47.53 -1.18 -1.66
C PHE A 254 48.79 -0.80 -2.47
N SER A 255 49.75 -1.70 -2.53
CA SER A 255 50.85 -1.51 -3.45
C SER A 255 50.36 -1.37 -4.91
N VAL A 256 51.03 -0.53 -5.70
CA VAL A 256 50.69 -0.28 -7.10
C VAL A 256 50.47 -1.56 -7.89
N ARG A 257 51.20 -2.62 -7.53
CA ARG A 257 51.09 -3.93 -8.17
C ARG A 257 49.85 -4.68 -7.77
N ALA A 258 49.49 -4.71 -6.49
CA ALA A 258 48.28 -5.32 -5.99
C ALA A 258 47.04 -4.58 -6.54
N TYR A 259 47.03 -3.27 -6.45
CA TYR A 259 45.98 -2.41 -6.99
C TYR A 259 45.68 -2.67 -8.49
N ASN A 260 46.71 -2.63 -9.32
CA ASN A 260 46.54 -2.86 -10.75
C ASN A 260 46.04 -4.28 -11.10
N CYS A 261 46.35 -5.27 -10.28
CA CYS A 261 45.85 -6.63 -10.47
C CYS A 261 44.36 -6.73 -10.07
N LEU A 262 43.95 -6.11 -8.98
CA LEU A 262 42.55 -6.05 -8.51
C LEU A 262 41.70 -5.29 -9.54
N LYS A 263 42.14 -4.14 -9.99
CA LYS A 263 41.42 -3.31 -10.98
C LYS A 263 41.25 -4.05 -12.32
N ARG A 264 42.24 -4.79 -12.79
CA ARG A 264 42.12 -5.63 -13.99
C ARG A 264 41.18 -6.82 -13.81
N ALA A 265 41.01 -7.29 -12.59
CA ALA A 265 40.06 -8.33 -12.24
C ALA A 265 38.63 -7.78 -11.99
N ASN A 266 38.41 -6.46 -12.25
CA ASN A 266 37.16 -5.75 -12.04
C ASN A 266 36.66 -5.80 -10.57
N ILE A 267 37.58 -5.76 -9.62
CA ILE A 267 37.38 -5.65 -8.20
C ILE A 267 37.64 -4.17 -7.86
N LEU A 268 36.59 -3.41 -7.57
CA LEU A 268 36.66 -1.96 -7.39
C LEU A 268 36.32 -1.51 -5.95
N THR A 269 35.62 -2.35 -5.21
CA THR A 269 35.20 -2.07 -3.83
C THR A 269 35.67 -3.17 -2.87
N LEU A 270 35.72 -2.86 -1.59
CA LEU A 270 36.03 -3.82 -0.53
C LEU A 270 35.01 -4.97 -0.50
N LYS A 271 33.75 -4.67 -0.85
CA LYS A 271 32.69 -5.67 -1.00
C LYS A 271 33.05 -6.70 -2.06
N ASP A 272 33.44 -6.23 -3.28
CA ASP A 272 33.83 -7.13 -4.37
C ASP A 272 35.01 -8.04 -3.97
N LEU A 273 35.86 -7.55 -3.07
CA LEU A 273 37.03 -8.27 -2.58
C LEU A 273 36.63 -9.36 -1.57
N VAL A 274 35.75 -9.04 -0.61
CA VAL A 274 35.30 -9.96 0.45
C VAL A 274 34.35 -11.04 -0.11
N ASP A 275 33.61 -10.75 -1.18
CA ASP A 275 32.75 -11.70 -1.87
C ASP A 275 33.53 -12.82 -2.61
N LYS A 276 34.87 -12.68 -2.76
CA LYS A 276 35.75 -13.70 -3.33
C LYS A 276 36.28 -14.66 -2.28
N SER A 277 36.51 -15.90 -2.68
CA SER A 277 37.24 -16.85 -1.84
C SER A 277 38.78 -16.70 -2.05
N GLU A 278 39.54 -17.20 -1.08
CA GLU A 278 41.01 -17.19 -1.18
C GLU A 278 41.51 -17.91 -2.46
N ASN A 279 40.83 -18.99 -2.85
CA ASN A 279 41.19 -19.74 -4.06
C ASN A 279 40.84 -18.98 -5.35
N GLU A 280 39.76 -18.20 -5.33
CA GLU A 280 39.43 -17.32 -6.47
C GLU A 280 40.42 -16.18 -6.60
N MET A 281 40.89 -15.63 -5.49
CA MET A 281 41.92 -14.60 -5.47
C MET A 281 43.29 -15.14 -6.00
N MET A 282 43.64 -16.40 -5.73
CA MET A 282 44.84 -17.04 -6.26
C MET A 282 44.80 -17.22 -7.81
N LYS A 283 43.63 -17.30 -8.40
CA LYS A 283 43.40 -17.44 -9.84
C LYS A 283 43.52 -16.13 -10.60
N ILE A 284 43.60 -14.98 -9.92
CA ILE A 284 43.74 -13.68 -10.59
C ILE A 284 45.10 -13.60 -11.27
N ARG A 285 45.05 -13.30 -12.57
CA ARG A 285 46.27 -13.25 -13.42
C ARG A 285 47.23 -12.16 -12.92
N ASN A 286 48.47 -12.55 -12.68
CA ASN A 286 49.56 -11.68 -12.22
C ASN A 286 49.49 -11.23 -10.74
N LEU A 287 48.56 -11.74 -9.94
CA LEU A 287 48.55 -11.53 -8.49
C LEU A 287 49.52 -12.54 -7.86
N GLY A 288 50.72 -12.10 -7.50
CA GLY A 288 51.71 -12.93 -6.87
C GLY A 288 51.42 -13.21 -5.40
N LYS A 289 52.02 -14.30 -4.84
CA LYS A 289 51.82 -14.71 -3.41
C LYS A 289 52.07 -13.56 -2.41
N LYS A 290 53.01 -12.64 -2.70
CA LYS A 290 53.30 -11.49 -1.84
C LYS A 290 52.14 -10.46 -1.86
N SER A 291 51.64 -10.13 -3.06
CA SER A 291 50.51 -9.19 -3.18
C SER A 291 49.20 -9.78 -2.67
N LEU A 292 49.01 -11.09 -2.82
CA LEU A 292 47.84 -11.76 -2.20
C LEU A 292 47.90 -11.69 -0.68
N LYS A 293 49.05 -11.96 -0.08
CA LYS A 293 49.23 -11.86 1.37
C LYS A 293 49.00 -10.44 1.87
N GLU A 294 49.49 -9.42 1.18
CA GLU A 294 49.25 -8.02 1.49
C GLU A 294 47.75 -7.70 1.49
N VAL A 295 47.00 -8.16 0.49
CA VAL A 295 45.52 -7.96 0.41
C VAL A 295 44.83 -8.69 1.55
N MET A 296 45.23 -9.92 1.89
CA MET A 296 44.63 -10.70 2.98
C MET A 296 44.90 -10.05 4.34
N ASP A 297 46.09 -9.60 4.61
CA ASP A 297 46.47 -8.95 5.85
C ASP A 297 45.68 -7.65 6.02
N LYS A 298 45.51 -6.84 4.96
CA LYS A 298 44.76 -5.61 4.98
C LYS A 298 43.27 -5.81 5.22
N VAL A 299 42.65 -6.82 4.62
CA VAL A 299 41.22 -7.17 4.86
C VAL A 299 41.03 -7.65 6.30
N LYS A 300 41.97 -8.42 6.86
CA LYS A 300 41.92 -8.86 8.28
C LYS A 300 42.10 -7.70 9.27
N ASP A 301 42.98 -6.75 8.98
CA ASP A 301 43.18 -5.55 9.77
C ASP A 301 41.91 -4.69 9.87
N MET A 302 41.02 -4.77 8.86
CA MET A 302 39.71 -4.13 8.85
C MET A 302 38.62 -4.95 9.54
N GLY A 303 38.96 -6.10 10.14
CA GLY A 303 38.02 -6.98 10.83
C GLY A 303 37.12 -7.81 9.90
N LEU A 304 37.46 -7.92 8.61
CA LEU A 304 36.71 -8.66 7.59
C LEU A 304 37.42 -9.97 7.22
N ASN A 305 36.65 -10.93 6.73
CA ASN A 305 37.15 -12.20 6.23
C ASN A 305 36.66 -12.42 4.79
N PHE A 306 37.45 -13.15 4.00
CA PHE A 306 37.03 -13.65 2.69
C PHE A 306 35.89 -14.67 2.85
N ARG A 307 35.13 -14.87 1.80
CA ARG A 307 34.06 -15.86 1.77
C ARG A 307 34.63 -17.26 2.02
N ASP A 308 34.05 -17.97 2.99
CA ASP A 308 34.38 -19.37 3.24
C ASP A 308 33.98 -20.24 2.02
N GLU A 309 34.82 -21.21 1.69
CA GLU A 309 34.49 -22.20 0.67
C GLU A 309 33.54 -23.25 1.28
N ASN A 310 32.32 -23.33 0.73
CA ASN A 310 31.43 -24.48 0.92
C ASN A 310 31.73 -25.54 -0.12
#